data_364a7605a92c5eb1338593bcb5dc69e3
#
_entry.id   364a7605a92c5eb1338593bcb5dc69e3
#
_cell.length_a   1.000
_cell.length_b   1.000
_cell.length_c   1.000
_cell.angle_alpha   90.00
_cell.angle_beta   90.00
_cell.angle_gamma   90.00
#
_symmetry.space_group_name_H-M   'P 1'
#
loop_
_entity.id
_entity.type
_entity.pdbx_description
1 polymer ?
#
loop_
_entity_poly.entity_id
_entity_poly.type
_entity_poly.pdbx_seq_one_letter_code
_entity_poly.pdbx_strand_id
1 'polypeptide(L)'
;MTLLERYINEYNLSDPWDVVDLFEKRLAEYAGSKYAVTVDNCTDALFLCLKYLKANGEITLPKRTYVSVPCTAIHAGCQIKFEDIEWSGAYQLNPYPVWDGATRMQ
;
A
#
# COMPACT_ATOMS: atom_id res chain seq x y z
N MET A 1 27.43 -11.73 9.96
CA MET A 1 26.96 -10.53 9.23
C MET A 1 25.48 -10.66 8.93
N THR A 2 24.69 -9.68 9.33
CA THR A 2 23.26 -9.65 9.02
C THR A 2 23.02 -9.36 7.55
N LEU A 3 21.82 -9.62 7.06
CA LEU A 3 21.42 -9.28 5.68
C LEU A 3 21.53 -7.76 5.45
N LEU A 4 21.12 -6.96 6.45
CA LEU A 4 21.22 -5.51 6.39
C LEU A 4 22.68 -5.05 6.24
N GLU A 5 23.57 -5.59 7.04
CA GLU A 5 25.00 -5.27 6.96
C GLU A 5 25.59 -5.63 5.60
N ARG A 6 25.17 -6.76 5.03
CA ARG A 6 25.61 -7.17 3.69
C ARG A 6 25.15 -6.18 2.63
N TYR A 7 23.92 -5.71 2.69
CA TYR A 7 23.42 -4.69 1.75
C TYR A 7 24.16 -3.37 1.90
N ILE A 8 24.41 -2.95 3.13
CA ILE A 8 25.17 -1.71 3.38
C ILE A 8 26.56 -1.80 2.74
N ASN A 9 27.24 -2.92 2.92
CA ASN A 9 28.57 -3.13 2.36
C ASN A 9 28.56 -3.27 0.83
N GLU A 10 27.60 -4.03 0.30
CA GLU A 10 27.53 -4.33 -1.14
C GLU A 10 27.21 -3.07 -1.96
N TYR A 11 26.31 -2.23 -1.48
CA TYR A 11 25.89 -1.01 -2.18
C TYR A 11 26.57 0.25 -1.67
N ASN A 12 27.54 0.12 -0.78
CA ASN A 12 28.29 1.24 -0.23
C ASN A 12 27.40 2.30 0.43
N LEU A 13 26.43 1.82 1.23
CA LEU A 13 25.46 2.67 1.91
C LEU A 13 26.03 3.21 3.21
N SER A 14 25.67 4.45 3.58
CA SER A 14 26.22 5.13 4.75
C SER A 14 25.46 4.81 6.05
N ASP A 15 24.16 4.45 5.97
CA ASP A 15 23.36 4.08 7.13
C ASP A 15 22.22 3.13 6.73
N PRO A 16 21.53 2.51 7.73
CA PRO A 16 20.45 1.56 7.44
C PRO A 16 19.27 2.14 6.67
N TRP A 17 19.01 3.45 6.78
CA TRP A 17 17.90 4.07 6.07
C TRP A 17 18.17 4.16 4.57
N ASP A 18 19.42 4.12 4.15
CA ASP A 18 19.77 4.06 2.73
C ASP A 18 19.25 2.77 2.07
N VAL A 19 19.13 1.69 2.85
CA VAL A 19 18.52 0.43 2.36
C VAL A 19 17.06 0.65 1.99
N VAL A 20 16.33 1.39 2.82
CA VAL A 20 14.93 1.73 2.57
C VAL A 20 14.80 2.56 1.30
N ASP A 21 15.64 3.59 1.16
CA ASP A 21 15.64 4.44 -0.03
C ASP A 21 15.94 3.63 -1.29
N LEU A 22 16.93 2.74 -1.24
CA LEU A 22 17.26 1.89 -2.37
C LEU A 22 16.11 0.96 -2.74
N PHE A 23 15.48 0.35 -1.74
CA PHE A 23 14.34 -0.54 -1.95
C PHE A 23 13.17 0.21 -2.61
N GLU A 24 12.87 1.41 -2.12
CA GLU A 24 11.80 2.24 -2.69
C GLU A 24 12.07 2.60 -4.14
N LYS A 25 13.31 2.95 -4.48
CA LYS A 25 13.69 3.24 -5.86
C LYS A 25 13.54 2.02 -6.76
N ARG A 26 14.00 0.85 -6.32
CA ARG A 26 13.88 -0.39 -7.07
C ARG A 26 12.43 -0.80 -7.27
N LEU A 27 11.62 -0.63 -6.22
CA LEU A 27 10.20 -0.96 -6.28
C LEU A 27 9.46 -0.05 -7.25
N ALA A 28 9.76 1.25 -7.23
CA ALA A 28 9.18 2.20 -8.17
C ALA A 28 9.52 1.83 -9.62
N GLU A 29 10.77 1.48 -9.90
CA GLU A 29 11.19 1.01 -11.22
C GLU A 29 10.42 -0.24 -11.64
N TYR A 30 10.32 -1.22 -10.76
CA TYR A 30 9.61 -2.47 -11.02
C TYR A 30 8.13 -2.22 -11.34
N ALA A 31 7.48 -1.35 -10.59
CA ALA A 31 6.06 -1.04 -10.78
C ALA A 31 5.80 -0.07 -11.92
N GLY A 32 6.85 0.56 -12.47
CA GLY A 32 6.70 1.58 -13.49
C GLY A 32 6.14 2.89 -12.95
N SER A 33 6.24 3.12 -11.65
CA SER A 33 5.78 4.35 -11.01
C SER A 33 6.92 5.32 -10.79
N LYS A 34 6.57 6.60 -10.60
CA LYS A 34 7.57 7.63 -10.34
C LYS A 34 8.16 7.53 -8.95
N TYR A 35 7.34 7.13 -7.98
CA TYR A 35 7.74 7.02 -6.58
C TYR A 35 7.20 5.73 -5.97
N ALA A 36 7.84 5.29 -4.90
CA ALA A 36 7.34 4.26 -4.01
C ALA A 36 7.68 4.67 -2.58
N VAL A 37 6.75 4.42 -1.66
CA VAL A 37 6.93 4.71 -0.24
C VAL A 37 6.66 3.42 0.53
N THR A 38 7.58 3.01 1.37
CA THR A 38 7.43 1.81 2.19
C THR A 38 6.79 2.14 3.53
N VAL A 39 5.94 1.24 3.98
CA VAL A 39 5.27 1.29 5.28
C VAL A 39 5.33 -0.09 5.92
N ASP A 40 4.96 -0.20 7.17
CA ASP A 40 5.08 -1.45 7.92
C ASP A 40 4.04 -2.50 7.55
N ASN A 41 2.88 -2.09 7.04
CA ASN A 41 1.84 -3.04 6.61
C ASN A 41 0.88 -2.39 5.61
N CYS A 42 0.09 -3.25 4.95
CA CYS A 42 -0.85 -2.80 3.92
C CYS A 42 -1.98 -1.93 4.48
N THR A 43 -2.44 -2.22 5.68
CA THR A 43 -3.49 -1.44 6.34
C THR A 43 -3.08 0.02 6.51
N ASP A 44 -1.86 0.25 7.00
CA ASP A 44 -1.33 1.60 7.15
C ASP A 44 -1.12 2.28 5.80
N ALA A 45 -0.71 1.53 4.79
CA ALA A 45 -0.57 2.06 3.43
C ALA A 45 -1.90 2.59 2.90
N LEU A 46 -2.96 1.81 3.04
CA LEU A 46 -4.31 2.22 2.60
C LEU A 46 -4.79 3.44 3.37
N PHE A 47 -4.58 3.46 4.68
CA PHE A 47 -4.95 4.60 5.52
C PHE A 47 -4.26 5.88 5.05
N LEU A 48 -2.96 5.82 4.82
CA LEU A 48 -2.19 6.98 4.36
C LEU A 48 -2.66 7.45 2.98
N CYS A 49 -2.96 6.53 2.06
CA CYS A 49 -3.50 6.89 0.76
C CYS A 49 -4.81 7.65 0.87
N LEU A 50 -5.73 7.16 1.70
CA LEU A 50 -7.02 7.80 1.89
C LEU A 50 -6.89 9.18 2.57
N LYS A 51 -5.99 9.30 3.53
CA LYS A 51 -5.71 10.60 4.17
C LYS A 51 -5.07 11.57 3.21
N TYR A 52 -4.14 11.12 2.39
CA TYR A 52 -3.50 11.96 1.38
C TYR A 52 -4.52 12.51 0.39
N LEU A 53 -5.48 11.69 -0.04
CA LEU A 53 -6.53 12.09 -0.95
C LEU A 53 -7.64 12.88 -0.27
N LYS A 54 -7.57 13.06 1.05
CA LYS A 54 -8.62 13.69 1.86
C LYS A 54 -9.96 13.02 1.63
N ALA A 55 -9.94 11.70 1.56
CA ALA A 55 -11.12 10.91 1.28
C ALA A 55 -12.19 11.10 2.35
N ASN A 56 -13.40 11.31 1.90
CA ASN A 56 -14.60 11.36 2.74
C ASN A 56 -15.76 10.84 1.90
N GLY A 57 -16.90 10.58 2.55
CA GLY A 57 -18.06 10.07 1.84
C GLY A 57 -18.01 8.57 1.67
N GLU A 58 -18.71 8.05 0.67
CA GLU A 58 -18.92 6.62 0.52
C GLU A 58 -17.82 5.96 -0.31
N ILE A 59 -17.30 4.84 0.20
CA ILE A 59 -16.39 3.96 -0.54
C ILE A 59 -17.10 2.64 -0.78
N THR A 60 -17.10 2.19 -2.03
CA THR A 60 -17.66 0.91 -2.43
C THR A 60 -16.57 -0.16 -2.45
N LEU A 61 -16.80 -1.26 -1.75
CA LEU A 61 -15.87 -2.37 -1.61
C LEU A 61 -16.54 -3.68 -1.97
N PRO A 62 -15.78 -4.68 -2.45
CA PRO A 62 -16.30 -6.04 -2.57
C PRO A 62 -16.70 -6.61 -1.21
N LYS A 63 -17.73 -7.46 -1.19
CA LYS A 63 -18.14 -8.13 0.06
C LYS A 63 -17.03 -9.03 0.62
N ARG A 64 -16.22 -9.63 -0.26
CA ARG A 64 -15.11 -10.49 0.14
C ARG A 64 -13.82 -9.67 0.18
N THR A 65 -13.55 -9.09 1.32
CA THR A 65 -12.33 -8.33 1.54
C THR A 65 -11.83 -8.59 2.96
N TYR A 66 -10.54 -8.32 3.18
CA TYR A 66 -9.98 -8.43 4.51
C TYR A 66 -10.60 -7.38 5.43
N VAL A 67 -10.95 -7.77 6.65
CA VAL A 67 -11.72 -6.94 7.58
C VAL A 67 -11.07 -5.59 7.87
N SER A 68 -9.73 -5.49 7.80
CA SER A 68 -9.04 -4.24 8.08
C SER A 68 -9.32 -3.16 7.03
N VAL A 69 -9.68 -3.53 5.80
CA VAL A 69 -9.88 -2.57 4.73
C VAL A 69 -11.10 -1.66 4.99
N PRO A 70 -12.31 -2.20 5.24
CA PRO A 70 -13.43 -1.33 5.61
C PRO A 70 -13.19 -0.59 6.92
N CYS A 71 -12.55 -1.22 7.91
CA CYS A 71 -12.21 -0.55 9.16
C CYS A 71 -11.29 0.64 8.95
N THR A 72 -10.29 0.51 8.08
CA THR A 72 -9.37 1.58 7.74
C THR A 72 -10.10 2.73 7.05
N ALA A 73 -11.00 2.44 6.12
CA ALA A 73 -11.78 3.46 5.43
C ALA A 73 -12.66 4.25 6.40
N ILE A 74 -13.32 3.56 7.33
CA ILE A 74 -14.12 4.21 8.38
C ILE A 74 -13.22 5.10 9.25
N HIS A 75 -12.05 4.61 9.62
CA HIS A 75 -11.07 5.35 10.41
C HIS A 75 -10.60 6.62 9.71
N ALA A 76 -10.52 6.57 8.37
CA ALA A 76 -10.14 7.73 7.55
C ALA A 76 -11.30 8.73 7.37
N GLY A 77 -12.50 8.41 7.86
CA GLY A 77 -13.66 9.30 7.80
C GLY A 77 -14.64 8.96 6.68
N CYS A 78 -14.53 7.77 6.10
CA CYS A 78 -15.41 7.35 5.01
C CYS A 78 -16.54 6.46 5.50
N GLN A 79 -17.56 6.35 4.67
CA GLN A 79 -18.66 5.40 4.85
C GLN A 79 -18.48 4.25 3.88
N ILE A 80 -18.97 3.06 4.23
CA ILE A 80 -18.74 1.86 3.43
C ILE A 80 -20.04 1.36 2.82
N LYS A 81 -19.95 1.04 1.53
CA LYS A 81 -20.99 0.29 0.82
C LYS A 81 -20.36 -0.99 0.28
N PHE A 82 -20.93 -2.14 0.63
CA PHE A 82 -20.47 -3.41 0.09
C PHE A 82 -21.29 -3.79 -1.14
N GLU A 83 -20.59 -4.25 -2.17
CA GLU A 83 -21.21 -4.78 -3.38
C GLU A 83 -20.70 -6.19 -3.66
N ASP A 84 -21.52 -6.99 -4.32
CA ASP A 84 -21.12 -8.35 -4.70
C ASP A 84 -20.27 -8.29 -5.97
N ILE A 85 -19.02 -7.92 -5.79
CA ILE A 85 -18.03 -7.76 -6.85
C ILE A 85 -17.06 -8.92 -6.80
N GLU A 86 -16.88 -9.61 -7.91
CA GLU A 86 -15.82 -10.60 -8.04
C GLU A 86 -14.51 -9.89 -8.34
N TRP A 87 -13.43 -10.32 -7.66
CA TRP A 87 -12.12 -9.75 -7.89
C TRP A 87 -11.03 -10.81 -7.75
N SER A 88 -9.90 -10.56 -8.37
CA SER A 88 -8.71 -11.42 -8.28
C SER A 88 -7.47 -10.56 -8.27
N GLY A 89 -6.61 -10.78 -7.29
CA GLY A 89 -5.32 -10.08 -7.15
C GLY A 89 -5.43 -8.68 -6.58
N ALA A 90 -6.28 -7.86 -7.13
CA ALA A 90 -6.45 -6.47 -6.67
C ALA A 90 -7.87 -5.99 -6.85
N TYR A 91 -8.29 -5.04 -6.03
CA TYR A 91 -9.58 -4.37 -6.19
C TYR A 91 -9.42 -2.90 -5.79
N GLN A 92 -10.30 -2.07 -6.34
CA GLN A 92 -10.29 -0.64 -6.13
C GLN A 92 -11.20 -0.26 -4.95
N LEU A 93 -10.76 0.74 -4.18
CA LEU A 93 -11.58 1.39 -3.16
C LEU A 93 -12.35 2.52 -3.85
N ASN A 94 -13.41 2.16 -4.57
CA ASN A 94 -14.16 3.10 -5.40
C ASN A 94 -14.82 4.21 -4.60
N PRO A 95 -14.82 5.47 -5.07
CA PRO A 95 -14.33 5.94 -6.38
C PRO A 95 -12.89 6.45 -6.38
N TYR A 96 -12.15 6.23 -5.30
CA TYR A 96 -10.80 6.77 -5.19
C TYR A 96 -9.80 5.95 -5.99
N PRO A 97 -8.71 6.58 -6.49
CA PRO A 97 -7.66 5.86 -7.22
C PRO A 97 -6.73 5.12 -6.26
N VAL A 98 -7.30 4.30 -5.40
CA VAL A 98 -6.59 3.47 -4.42
C VAL A 98 -6.93 2.02 -4.68
N TRP A 99 -5.91 1.20 -4.84
CA TRP A 99 -6.05 -0.22 -5.13
C TRP A 99 -5.37 -1.05 -4.06
N ASP A 100 -6.07 -2.06 -3.56
CA ASP A 100 -5.49 -3.05 -2.66
C ASP A 100 -5.02 -4.24 -3.49
N GLY A 101 -3.71 -4.38 -3.60
CA GLY A 101 -3.07 -5.46 -4.33
C GLY A 101 -2.21 -6.33 -3.43
N ALA A 102 -2.55 -6.45 -2.14
CA ALA A 102 -1.72 -7.17 -1.17
C ALA A 102 -1.46 -8.62 -1.57
N THR A 103 -2.36 -9.25 -2.32
CA THR A 103 -2.22 -10.63 -2.76
C THR A 103 -1.63 -10.77 -4.17
N ARG A 104 -1.26 -9.66 -4.79
CA ARG A 104 -0.86 -9.63 -6.21
C ARG A 104 0.65 -9.51 -6.42
N MET A 105 1.44 -9.46 -5.39
CA MET A 105 2.89 -9.29 -5.54
C MET A 105 3.48 -10.45 -6.36
N GLN A 106 4.00 -10.13 -7.52
CA GLN A 106 4.56 -11.11 -8.46
C GLN A 106 5.95 -10.68 -8.90
#